data_4ef292e0d375698054531d2a96d5bda6
#
_entry.id   4ef292e0d375698054531d2a96d5bda6
#
_cell.length_a   1.000
_cell.length_b   1.000
_cell.length_c   1.000
_cell.angle_alpha   90.00
_cell.angle_beta   90.00
_cell.angle_gamma   90.00
#
_symmetry.space_group_name_H-M   'P 1'
#
loop_
_entity.id
_entity.type
_entity.pdbx_description
1 polymer ?
#
loop_
_entity_poly.entity_id
_entity_poly.type
_entity_poly.pdbx_seq_one_letter_code
_entity_poly.pdbx_strand_id
1 'polypeptide(L)'
;MEGTPGYYEPLSLYTVLIASPGEWKSGVMRSMTGVLYEYEQEFNRSHALAVRQNRQEREAIERQISGLKKKPENKGGREMELELQQLEGQLADMPELKPVRFFADDCSSEALTSLLANNGGVLSVISAEGGIFDIMAGRYSSKTNIDVWLKGHCSDPIYVDRMSREAECIPHPALSAILTIQPSVLNEIMENTTMTGRGLIARFLYASPPSKIGSRIFRAPPVPAEISEAYRRLVFRLMAVPVGEDTQTLCLSEKALEAVDDYFSEHERYLAGEGQATADWASKYIGAVLRIAGLLHGADMEPGDYEISASTIRRAIEIGKYFLAHSSYAYSMMGGDLNIKKAKFVMAKLSRLGKSEVKRSELFQACRGKFFQKTEELFPTLDLLEEHGYLRQLVPERSGSGRPPDVRILVNPAA
;
A
#
# COMPACT_ATOMS: atom_id res chain seq x y z
N MET A 1 4.17 -13.62 12.85
CA MET A 1 5.52 -14.22 12.94
C MET A 1 6.26 -13.54 14.06
N GLU A 2 6.81 -14.31 14.99
CA GLU A 2 7.54 -13.79 16.14
C GLU A 2 9.04 -13.72 15.80
N GLY A 3 9.63 -12.53 15.81
CA GLY A 3 11.05 -12.31 15.58
C GLY A 3 11.85 -12.29 16.89
N THR A 4 11.33 -11.58 17.89
CA THR A 4 11.83 -11.53 19.27
C THR A 4 10.63 -11.59 20.19
N PRO A 5 10.75 -11.99 21.48
CA PRO A 5 9.61 -12.05 22.39
C PRO A 5 8.77 -10.76 22.38
N GLY A 6 7.50 -10.88 21.99
CA GLY A 6 6.56 -9.76 21.91
C GLY A 6 6.62 -8.93 20.62
N TYR A 7 7.44 -9.28 19.62
CA TYR A 7 7.44 -8.65 18.30
C TYR A 7 6.83 -9.57 17.26
N TYR A 8 5.74 -9.15 16.66
CA TYR A 8 4.98 -9.90 15.66
C TYR A 8 4.83 -9.11 14.35
N GLU A 9 5.07 -9.80 13.23
CA GLU A 9 4.78 -9.27 11.89
C GLU A 9 3.61 -10.03 11.26
N PRO A 10 2.50 -9.39 10.88
CA PRO A 10 1.45 -10.01 10.11
C PRO A 10 1.93 -10.29 8.68
N LEU A 11 1.36 -11.26 7.98
CA LEU A 11 1.80 -11.61 6.60
C LEU A 11 1.19 -10.72 5.51
N SER A 12 0.52 -9.63 5.87
CA SER A 12 -0.04 -8.67 4.91
C SER A 12 1.06 -7.89 4.20
N LEU A 13 1.03 -7.83 2.86
CA LEU A 13 1.95 -7.05 2.03
C LEU A 13 1.21 -6.04 1.17
N TYR A 14 1.79 -4.85 1.03
CA TYR A 14 1.39 -3.85 0.05
C TYR A 14 2.47 -3.75 -1.02
N THR A 15 2.11 -4.03 -2.27
CA THR A 15 3.02 -3.98 -3.41
C THR A 15 2.53 -3.03 -4.49
N VAL A 16 3.45 -2.28 -5.07
CA VAL A 16 3.16 -1.34 -6.17
C VAL A 16 4.11 -1.60 -7.33
N LEU A 17 3.55 -1.98 -8.47
CA LEU A 17 4.27 -2.04 -9.73
C LEU A 17 4.19 -0.69 -10.45
N ILE A 18 5.34 -0.08 -10.69
CA ILE A 18 5.48 1.19 -11.42
C ILE A 18 5.88 0.87 -12.85
N ALA A 19 5.02 1.17 -13.81
CA ALA A 19 5.35 0.97 -15.21
C ALA A 19 4.57 1.94 -16.11
N SER A 20 5.19 2.38 -17.20
CA SER A 20 4.63 3.34 -18.16
C SER A 20 3.39 2.76 -18.90
N PRO A 21 2.58 3.61 -19.55
CA PRO A 21 1.54 3.12 -20.46
C PRO A 21 2.14 2.19 -21.53
N GLY A 22 1.38 1.16 -21.91
CA GLY A 22 1.83 0.22 -22.93
C GLY A 22 2.77 -0.91 -22.46
N GLU A 23 3.15 -0.99 -21.18
CA GLU A 23 4.01 -2.06 -20.63
C GLU A 23 3.28 -3.37 -20.31
N TRP A 24 2.08 -3.56 -20.85
CA TRP A 24 1.25 -4.77 -20.67
C TRP A 24 0.90 -5.12 -19.21
N LYS A 25 0.90 -4.12 -18.30
CA LYS A 25 0.57 -4.29 -16.88
C LYS A 25 -0.67 -5.12 -16.63
N SER A 26 -1.78 -4.74 -17.29
CA SER A 26 -3.08 -5.41 -17.12
C SER A 26 -3.07 -6.86 -17.60
N GLY A 27 -2.25 -7.19 -18.62
CA GLY A 27 -2.07 -8.56 -19.10
C GLY A 27 -1.36 -9.43 -18.05
N VAL A 28 -0.26 -8.93 -17.50
CA VAL A 28 0.50 -9.62 -16.44
C VAL A 28 -0.36 -9.76 -15.18
N MET A 29 -1.01 -8.67 -14.74
CA MET A 29 -1.91 -8.69 -13.57
C MET A 29 -2.99 -9.77 -13.75
N ARG A 30 -3.69 -9.78 -14.89
CA ARG A 30 -4.74 -10.77 -15.18
C ARG A 30 -4.21 -12.20 -15.18
N SER A 31 -3.03 -12.43 -15.73
CA SER A 31 -2.39 -13.77 -15.76
C SER A 31 -2.09 -14.27 -14.35
N MET A 32 -1.59 -13.39 -13.47
CA MET A 32 -1.22 -13.75 -12.10
C MET A 32 -2.41 -13.84 -11.15
N THR A 33 -3.40 -12.95 -11.29
CA THR A 33 -4.54 -12.87 -10.36
C THR A 33 -5.77 -13.66 -10.83
N GLY A 34 -5.81 -14.09 -12.08
CA GLY A 34 -6.94 -14.83 -12.65
C GLY A 34 -7.31 -16.08 -11.85
N VAL A 35 -6.29 -16.80 -11.37
CA VAL A 35 -6.45 -18.01 -10.53
C VAL A 35 -7.11 -17.69 -9.19
N LEU A 36 -6.86 -16.51 -8.61
CA LEU A 36 -7.48 -16.07 -7.36
C LEU A 36 -8.99 -15.86 -7.55
N TYR A 37 -9.39 -15.19 -8.64
CA TYR A 37 -10.80 -15.00 -8.99
C TYR A 37 -11.50 -16.32 -9.36
N GLU A 38 -10.78 -17.25 -9.98
CA GLU A 38 -11.29 -18.60 -10.26
C GLU A 38 -11.62 -19.31 -8.95
N TYR A 39 -10.73 -19.27 -7.97
CA TYR A 39 -10.98 -19.84 -6.63
C TYR A 39 -12.20 -19.21 -5.96
N GLU A 40 -12.31 -17.88 -5.95
CA GLU A 40 -13.45 -17.17 -5.35
C GLU A 40 -14.79 -17.61 -5.99
N GLN A 41 -14.83 -17.73 -7.32
CA GLN A 41 -16.02 -18.18 -8.01
C GLN A 41 -16.38 -19.64 -7.70
N GLU A 42 -15.38 -20.51 -7.66
CA GLU A 42 -15.58 -21.94 -7.35
C GLU A 42 -16.04 -22.12 -5.89
N PHE A 43 -15.44 -21.40 -4.96
CA PHE A 43 -15.83 -21.36 -3.56
C PHE A 43 -17.29 -20.90 -3.40
N ASN A 44 -17.64 -19.77 -3.98
CA ASN A 44 -19.00 -19.24 -3.89
C ASN A 44 -20.04 -20.15 -4.57
N ARG A 45 -19.67 -20.82 -5.68
CA ARG A 45 -20.54 -21.80 -6.35
C ARG A 45 -20.82 -23.01 -5.45
N SER A 46 -19.80 -23.55 -4.79
CA SER A 46 -19.94 -24.70 -3.90
C SER A 46 -20.77 -24.38 -2.65
N HIS A 47 -20.72 -23.12 -2.16
CA HIS A 47 -21.44 -22.66 -0.97
C HIS A 47 -22.82 -22.01 -1.28
N ALA A 48 -23.18 -21.85 -2.55
CA ALA A 48 -24.37 -21.12 -2.96
C ALA A 48 -25.69 -21.71 -2.37
N LEU A 49 -25.77 -23.03 -2.21
CA LEU A 49 -26.94 -23.70 -1.59
C LEU A 49 -27.04 -23.34 -0.11
N ALA A 50 -25.95 -23.45 0.64
CA ALA A 50 -25.92 -23.14 2.07
C ALA A 50 -26.29 -21.68 2.34
N VAL A 51 -25.72 -20.73 1.53
CA VAL A 51 -26.06 -19.32 1.61
C VAL A 51 -27.54 -19.06 1.35
N ARG A 52 -28.13 -19.73 0.33
CA ARG A 52 -29.57 -19.61 0.03
C ARG A 52 -30.44 -20.15 1.17
N GLN A 53 -30.10 -21.32 1.71
CA GLN A 53 -30.83 -21.92 2.82
C GLN A 53 -30.78 -21.05 4.06
N ASN A 54 -29.59 -20.62 4.48
CA ASN A 54 -29.41 -19.73 5.62
C ASN A 54 -30.23 -18.44 5.45
N ARG A 55 -30.20 -17.83 4.28
CA ARG A 55 -30.98 -16.61 3.99
C ARG A 55 -32.49 -16.88 4.14
N GLN A 56 -32.99 -17.98 3.59
CA GLN A 56 -34.42 -18.34 3.69
C GLN A 56 -34.86 -18.59 5.14
N GLU A 57 -34.03 -19.27 5.94
CA GLU A 57 -34.28 -19.53 7.35
C GLU A 57 -34.30 -18.23 8.15
N ARG A 58 -33.32 -17.35 7.97
CA ARG A 58 -33.29 -16.03 8.61
C ARG A 58 -34.51 -15.19 8.24
N GLU A 59 -34.86 -15.09 6.95
CA GLU A 59 -36.04 -14.35 6.49
C GLU A 59 -37.36 -14.95 7.06
N ALA A 60 -37.42 -16.24 7.35
CA ALA A 60 -38.55 -16.85 7.97
C ALA A 60 -38.68 -16.44 9.46
N ILE A 61 -37.57 -16.47 10.21
CA ILE A 61 -37.51 -16.02 11.61
C ILE A 61 -37.85 -14.52 11.70
N GLU A 62 -37.26 -13.67 10.87
CA GLU A 62 -37.53 -12.24 10.83
C GLU A 62 -39.00 -11.90 10.56
N ARG A 63 -39.65 -12.69 9.66
CA ARG A 63 -41.08 -12.56 9.41
C ARG A 63 -41.92 -12.93 10.63
N GLN A 64 -41.53 -14.00 11.36
CA GLN A 64 -42.21 -14.38 12.61
C GLN A 64 -42.06 -13.28 13.68
N ILE A 65 -40.84 -12.76 13.91
CA ILE A 65 -40.56 -11.65 14.81
C ILE A 65 -41.43 -10.44 14.45
N SER A 66 -41.44 -10.07 13.17
CA SER A 66 -42.22 -8.92 12.68
C SER A 66 -43.73 -9.14 12.84
N GLY A 67 -44.21 -10.39 12.70
CA GLY A 67 -45.58 -10.75 12.92
C GLY A 67 -46.00 -10.65 14.40
N LEU A 68 -45.12 -11.06 15.30
CA LEU A 68 -45.35 -10.95 16.74
C LEU A 68 -45.35 -9.49 17.21
N LYS A 69 -44.38 -8.68 16.76
CA LYS A 69 -44.30 -7.25 17.10
C LYS A 69 -45.47 -6.40 16.59
N LYS A 70 -46.24 -6.86 15.60
CA LYS A 70 -47.41 -6.15 15.08
C LYS A 70 -48.72 -6.53 15.84
N LYS A 71 -48.71 -7.53 16.71
CA LYS A 71 -49.88 -7.88 17.50
C LYS A 71 -50.08 -6.87 18.65
N PRO A 72 -51.32 -6.43 18.95
CA PRO A 72 -51.57 -5.49 20.04
C PRO A 72 -51.17 -6.07 21.41
N GLU A 73 -50.49 -5.28 22.24
CA GLU A 73 -49.98 -5.68 23.57
C GLU A 73 -51.04 -6.38 24.47
N ASN A 74 -52.31 -6.02 24.31
CA ASN A 74 -53.41 -6.61 25.10
C ASN A 74 -53.78 -8.06 24.73
N LYS A 75 -53.15 -8.70 23.75
CA LYS A 75 -53.50 -10.06 23.31
C LYS A 75 -52.40 -11.11 23.44
N GLY A 76 -51.19 -10.74 23.95
CA GLY A 76 -50.05 -11.62 23.87
C GLY A 76 -49.36 -12.00 25.17
N GLY A 77 -49.51 -11.26 26.23
CA GLY A 77 -48.94 -11.61 27.53
C GLY A 77 -47.47 -12.06 27.55
N ARG A 78 -47.09 -12.72 28.64
CA ARG A 78 -45.77 -13.25 28.92
C ARG A 78 -45.29 -14.33 27.92
N GLU A 79 -46.22 -15.08 27.33
CA GLU A 79 -45.89 -16.15 26.33
C GLU A 79 -45.35 -15.53 25.02
N MET A 80 -45.96 -14.45 24.56
CA MET A 80 -45.52 -13.78 23.33
C MET A 80 -44.15 -13.12 23.51
N GLU A 81 -43.87 -12.55 24.71
CA GLU A 81 -42.55 -12.01 25.04
C GLU A 81 -41.48 -13.10 25.06
N LEU A 82 -41.77 -14.27 25.63
CA LEU A 82 -40.86 -15.42 25.64
C LEU A 82 -40.62 -15.97 24.23
N GLU A 83 -41.67 -16.09 23.39
CA GLU A 83 -41.53 -16.49 22.01
C GLU A 83 -40.70 -15.51 21.19
N LEU A 84 -40.93 -14.20 21.38
CA LEU A 84 -40.12 -13.14 20.74
C LEU A 84 -38.67 -13.24 21.15
N GLN A 85 -38.38 -13.42 22.43
CA GLN A 85 -37.03 -13.53 22.96
C GLN A 85 -36.32 -14.80 22.45
N GLN A 86 -37.03 -15.89 22.30
CA GLN A 86 -36.49 -17.14 21.72
C GLN A 86 -36.12 -16.95 20.23
N LEU A 87 -37.00 -16.32 19.44
CA LEU A 87 -36.76 -16.10 18.02
C LEU A 87 -35.62 -15.07 17.80
N GLU A 88 -35.55 -14.02 18.61
CA GLU A 88 -34.45 -13.08 18.58
C GLU A 88 -33.12 -13.74 18.97
N GLY A 89 -33.13 -14.65 19.96
CA GLY A 89 -31.99 -15.47 20.32
C GLY A 89 -31.54 -16.38 19.18
N GLN A 90 -32.49 -17.12 18.56
CA GLN A 90 -32.20 -17.97 17.39
C GLN A 90 -31.59 -17.17 16.23
N LEU A 91 -32.12 -15.99 15.97
CA LEU A 91 -31.57 -15.11 14.90
C LEU A 91 -30.17 -14.60 15.23
N ALA A 92 -29.91 -14.29 16.50
CA ALA A 92 -28.57 -13.84 16.96
C ALA A 92 -27.53 -14.98 16.89
N ASP A 93 -27.94 -16.21 17.24
CA ASP A 93 -27.05 -17.37 17.17
C ASP A 93 -26.86 -17.91 15.75
N MET A 94 -27.63 -17.44 14.77
CA MET A 94 -27.52 -17.81 13.36
C MET A 94 -26.77 -16.76 12.56
N PRO A 95 -25.45 -16.92 12.29
CA PRO A 95 -24.69 -15.97 11.49
C PRO A 95 -25.26 -15.84 10.08
N GLU A 96 -25.26 -14.64 9.53
CA GLU A 96 -25.67 -14.41 8.15
C GLU A 96 -24.58 -14.89 7.19
N LEU A 97 -24.86 -15.98 6.46
CA LEU A 97 -23.96 -16.46 5.41
C LEU A 97 -24.11 -15.60 4.15
N LYS A 98 -23.01 -15.01 3.73
CA LYS A 98 -22.90 -14.22 2.48
C LYS A 98 -21.91 -14.86 1.52
N PRO A 99 -22.04 -14.63 0.20
CA PRO A 99 -20.95 -14.97 -0.71
C PRO A 99 -19.67 -14.27 -0.26
N VAL A 100 -18.58 -15.03 -0.22
CA VAL A 100 -17.27 -14.49 0.15
C VAL A 100 -16.73 -13.62 -0.97
N ARG A 101 -16.07 -12.54 -0.62
CA ARG A 101 -15.40 -11.64 -1.54
C ARG A 101 -13.96 -11.40 -1.08
N PHE A 102 -13.04 -12.21 -1.58
CA PHE A 102 -11.62 -12.13 -1.19
C PHE A 102 -10.91 -10.92 -1.77
N PHE A 103 -11.46 -10.32 -2.84
CA PHE A 103 -10.79 -9.26 -3.59
C PHE A 103 -11.69 -8.05 -3.78
N ALA A 104 -11.08 -6.86 -3.67
CA ALA A 104 -11.68 -5.58 -4.02
C ALA A 104 -10.77 -4.85 -5.01
N ASP A 105 -11.34 -4.01 -5.88
CA ASP A 105 -10.59 -3.15 -6.80
C ASP A 105 -10.83 -1.68 -6.43
N ASP A 106 -11.97 -1.13 -6.82
CA ASP A 106 -12.35 0.26 -6.56
C ASP A 106 -13.34 0.31 -5.39
N CYS A 107 -12.89 0.79 -4.23
CA CYS A 107 -13.75 0.89 -3.05
C CYS A 107 -13.31 2.03 -2.12
N SER A 108 -14.30 2.74 -1.55
CA SER A 108 -14.03 3.73 -0.49
C SER A 108 -13.51 3.05 0.79
N SER A 109 -12.84 3.82 1.66
CA SER A 109 -12.35 3.30 2.94
C SER A 109 -13.47 2.70 3.81
N GLU A 110 -14.68 3.25 3.71
CA GLU A 110 -15.86 2.73 4.40
C GLU A 110 -16.31 1.37 3.84
N ALA A 111 -16.37 1.25 2.52
CA ALA A 111 -16.73 0.00 1.87
C ALA A 111 -15.66 -1.07 2.11
N LEU A 112 -14.38 -0.67 2.12
CA LEU A 112 -13.25 -1.55 2.44
C LEU A 112 -13.35 -2.09 3.86
N THR A 113 -13.70 -1.26 4.85
CA THR A 113 -13.89 -1.69 6.23
C THR A 113 -15.04 -2.70 6.36
N SER A 114 -16.19 -2.42 5.73
CA SER A 114 -17.34 -3.34 5.76
C SER A 114 -17.05 -4.64 5.01
N LEU A 115 -16.27 -4.61 3.92
CA LEU A 115 -15.83 -5.83 3.23
C LEU A 115 -14.89 -6.67 4.12
N LEU A 116 -13.94 -6.04 4.81
CA LEU A 116 -13.06 -6.71 5.76
C LEU A 116 -13.86 -7.39 6.87
N ALA A 117 -14.81 -6.68 7.50
CA ALA A 117 -15.66 -7.23 8.55
C ALA A 117 -16.47 -8.44 8.06
N ASN A 118 -17.09 -8.35 6.87
CA ASN A 118 -17.89 -9.42 6.29
C ASN A 118 -17.06 -10.66 5.87
N ASN A 119 -15.74 -10.52 5.70
CA ASN A 119 -14.85 -11.61 5.30
C ASN A 119 -13.94 -12.11 6.44
N GLY A 120 -14.37 -11.97 7.70
CA GLY A 120 -13.56 -12.43 8.84
C GLY A 120 -12.25 -11.67 9.01
N GLY A 121 -12.17 -10.43 8.54
CA GLY A 121 -10.98 -9.56 8.67
C GLY A 121 -9.93 -9.74 7.57
N VAL A 122 -10.14 -10.61 6.58
CA VAL A 122 -9.16 -10.88 5.51
C VAL A 122 -9.65 -10.37 4.17
N LEU A 123 -8.83 -9.55 3.49
CA LEU A 123 -9.16 -9.00 2.18
C LEU A 123 -7.89 -8.60 1.42
N SER A 124 -7.95 -8.66 0.09
CA SER A 124 -6.92 -8.10 -0.79
C SER A 124 -7.49 -7.06 -1.73
N VAL A 125 -6.76 -5.96 -1.91
CA VAL A 125 -7.09 -4.95 -2.95
C VAL A 125 -6.17 -5.17 -4.14
N ILE A 126 -6.78 -5.41 -5.32
CA ILE A 126 -6.05 -5.66 -6.57
C ILE A 126 -6.51 -4.64 -7.58
N SER A 127 -5.66 -3.66 -7.90
CA SER A 127 -6.00 -2.59 -8.84
C SER A 127 -4.93 -2.37 -9.90
N ALA A 128 -5.36 -2.35 -11.15
CA ALA A 128 -4.48 -2.23 -12.32
C ALA A 128 -4.23 -0.77 -12.77
N GLU A 129 -4.94 0.21 -12.25
CA GLU A 129 -4.96 1.58 -12.80
C GLU A 129 -4.56 2.68 -11.80
N GLY A 130 -4.23 2.35 -10.58
CA GLY A 130 -3.75 3.32 -9.57
C GLY A 130 -4.82 4.28 -9.03
N GLY A 131 -6.07 4.22 -9.49
CA GLY A 131 -7.18 5.07 -9.01
C GLY A 131 -7.45 4.92 -7.50
N ILE A 132 -7.05 3.81 -6.93
CA ILE A 132 -7.14 3.56 -5.49
C ILE A 132 -6.37 4.60 -4.65
N PHE A 133 -5.25 5.14 -5.17
CA PHE A 133 -4.51 6.21 -4.49
C PHE A 133 -5.30 7.52 -4.45
N ASP A 134 -6.08 7.82 -5.47
CA ASP A 134 -6.99 8.97 -5.48
C ASP A 134 -8.08 8.82 -4.41
N ILE A 135 -8.58 7.60 -4.23
CA ILE A 135 -9.58 7.27 -3.21
C ILE A 135 -8.98 7.40 -1.82
N MET A 136 -7.79 6.84 -1.61
CA MET A 136 -7.03 7.00 -0.35
C MET A 136 -6.76 8.48 -0.04
N ALA A 137 -6.47 9.28 -1.07
CA ALA A 137 -6.25 10.72 -0.96
C ALA A 137 -7.52 11.53 -0.68
N GLY A 138 -8.71 10.90 -0.71
CA GLY A 138 -9.99 11.54 -0.42
C GLY A 138 -10.65 12.23 -1.62
N ARG A 139 -10.39 11.79 -2.85
CA ARG A 139 -10.97 12.38 -4.08
C ARG A 139 -12.50 12.43 -4.05
N TYR A 140 -13.15 11.46 -3.41
CA TYR A 140 -14.60 11.35 -3.29
C TYR A 140 -15.13 11.69 -1.89
N SER A 141 -14.26 12.08 -0.96
CA SER A 141 -14.62 12.49 0.40
C SER A 141 -13.88 13.75 0.80
N SER A 142 -14.51 14.60 1.61
CA SER A 142 -13.88 15.84 2.09
C SER A 142 -12.68 15.63 3.03
N LYS A 143 -12.40 14.36 3.41
CA LYS A 143 -11.31 14.00 4.31
C LYS A 143 -10.62 12.72 3.82
N THR A 144 -9.29 12.76 3.77
CA THR A 144 -8.44 11.58 3.56
C THR A 144 -8.63 10.60 4.73
N ASN A 145 -9.06 9.37 4.43
CA ASN A 145 -9.20 8.32 5.44
C ASN A 145 -8.36 7.11 5.05
N ILE A 146 -7.19 6.99 5.67
CA ILE A 146 -6.23 5.91 5.43
C ILE A 146 -6.10 4.95 6.61
N ASP A 147 -6.94 5.09 7.66
CA ASP A 147 -6.82 4.31 8.89
C ASP A 147 -6.98 2.81 8.66
N VAL A 148 -7.95 2.41 7.83
CA VAL A 148 -8.16 1.00 7.48
C VAL A 148 -6.93 0.39 6.80
N TRP A 149 -6.20 1.17 5.97
CA TRP A 149 -4.98 0.73 5.32
C TRP A 149 -3.82 0.58 6.30
N LEU A 150 -3.67 1.55 7.22
CA LEU A 150 -2.62 1.49 8.24
C LEU A 150 -2.83 0.32 9.19
N LYS A 151 -4.04 0.17 9.72
CA LYS A 151 -4.41 -0.88 10.66
C LYS A 151 -4.43 -2.26 10.00
N GLY A 152 -5.01 -2.37 8.80
CA GLY A 152 -5.04 -3.62 8.04
C GLY A 152 -3.67 -4.16 7.63
N HIS A 153 -2.68 -3.27 7.44
CA HIS A 153 -1.30 -3.67 7.20
C HIS A 153 -0.60 -4.20 8.46
N CYS A 154 -0.89 -3.61 9.63
CA CYS A 154 -0.23 -3.95 10.91
C CYS A 154 -1.03 -4.96 11.75
N SER A 155 -2.21 -5.39 11.28
CA SER A 155 -3.17 -6.20 12.05
C SER A 155 -3.66 -5.53 13.34
N ASP A 156 -3.66 -4.20 13.39
CA ASP A 156 -4.19 -3.45 14.52
C ASP A 156 -5.73 -3.48 14.52
N PRO A 157 -6.40 -3.65 15.67
CA PRO A 157 -7.85 -3.74 15.74
C PRO A 157 -8.57 -2.54 15.12
N ILE A 158 -9.61 -2.81 14.35
CA ILE A 158 -10.47 -1.77 13.75
C ILE A 158 -11.82 -1.80 14.46
N TYR A 159 -12.17 -0.66 15.07
CA TYR A 159 -13.48 -0.41 15.66
C TYR A 159 -14.15 0.73 14.89
N VAL A 160 -15.36 0.50 14.40
CA VAL A 160 -16.14 1.51 13.68
C VAL A 160 -17.50 1.65 14.32
N ASP A 161 -17.66 2.74 15.07
CA ASP A 161 -18.93 3.12 15.69
C ASP A 161 -19.55 4.24 14.85
N ARG A 162 -20.68 3.99 14.21
CA ARG A 162 -21.42 4.98 13.44
C ARG A 162 -22.88 5.00 13.85
N MET A 163 -23.44 6.21 13.95
CA MET A 163 -24.84 6.40 14.35
C MET A 163 -25.86 5.71 13.43
N SER A 164 -25.48 5.36 12.20
CA SER A 164 -26.37 4.83 11.15
C SER A 164 -26.16 3.34 10.83
N ARG A 165 -25.24 2.63 11.51
CA ARG A 165 -24.91 1.22 11.27
C ARG A 165 -24.56 0.54 12.59
N GLU A 166 -24.71 -0.79 12.63
CA GLU A 166 -24.15 -1.60 13.71
C GLU A 166 -22.64 -1.40 13.83
N ALA A 167 -22.14 -1.43 15.06
CA ALA A 167 -20.70 -1.33 15.33
C ALA A 167 -19.96 -2.49 14.67
N GLU A 168 -18.95 -2.20 13.88
CA GLU A 168 -18.08 -3.19 13.26
C GLU A 168 -16.81 -3.33 14.10
N CYS A 169 -16.47 -4.55 14.51
CA CYS A 169 -15.22 -4.86 15.21
C CYS A 169 -14.44 -5.90 14.41
N ILE A 170 -13.21 -5.55 14.02
CA ILE A 170 -12.29 -6.46 13.33
C ILE A 170 -11.03 -6.57 14.20
N PRO A 171 -10.91 -7.63 15.01
CA PRO A 171 -9.81 -7.74 15.97
C PRO A 171 -8.45 -7.93 15.32
N HIS A 172 -8.39 -8.71 14.24
CA HIS A 172 -7.16 -9.05 13.53
C HIS A 172 -7.31 -8.81 12.01
N PRO A 173 -7.35 -7.54 11.55
CA PRO A 173 -7.49 -7.28 10.13
C PRO A 173 -6.21 -7.67 9.37
N ALA A 174 -6.37 -8.38 8.26
CA ALA A 174 -5.31 -8.75 7.32
C ALA A 174 -5.64 -8.19 5.94
N LEU A 175 -5.11 -7.03 5.64
CA LEU A 175 -5.29 -6.36 4.36
C LEU A 175 -4.01 -6.45 3.54
N SER A 176 -4.09 -7.02 2.34
CA SER A 176 -3.01 -7.01 1.34
C SER A 176 -3.36 -6.13 0.15
N ALA A 177 -2.35 -5.63 -0.57
CA ALA A 177 -2.59 -4.81 -1.76
C ALA A 177 -1.61 -5.16 -2.89
N ILE A 178 -2.14 -5.31 -4.10
CA ILE A 178 -1.39 -5.46 -5.35
C ILE A 178 -1.85 -4.36 -6.30
N LEU A 179 -1.04 -3.32 -6.46
CA LEU A 179 -1.41 -2.16 -7.25
C LEU A 179 -0.46 -1.97 -8.43
N THR A 180 -0.96 -1.43 -9.52
CA THR A 180 -0.09 -0.94 -10.60
C THR A 180 -0.36 0.52 -10.86
N ILE A 181 0.71 1.31 -11.04
CA ILE A 181 0.62 2.75 -11.28
C ILE A 181 1.50 3.19 -12.44
N GLN A 182 1.23 4.37 -12.95
CA GLN A 182 2.11 5.06 -13.88
C GLN A 182 3.11 5.94 -13.11
N PRO A 183 4.31 6.21 -13.65
CA PRO A 183 5.28 7.09 -13.00
C PRO A 183 4.75 8.48 -12.64
N SER A 184 3.81 9.03 -13.42
CA SER A 184 3.18 10.33 -13.15
C SER A 184 2.40 10.34 -11.83
N VAL A 185 1.72 9.23 -11.50
CA VAL A 185 0.91 9.08 -10.27
C VAL A 185 1.77 9.16 -9.01
N LEU A 186 3.02 8.68 -9.06
CA LEU A 186 3.94 8.77 -7.92
C LEU A 186 4.14 10.20 -7.42
N ASN A 187 4.29 11.16 -8.33
CA ASN A 187 4.48 12.56 -7.95
C ASN A 187 3.24 13.13 -7.24
N GLU A 188 2.04 12.76 -7.69
CA GLU A 188 0.78 13.18 -7.08
C GLU A 188 0.61 12.60 -5.67
N ILE A 189 0.97 11.33 -5.49
CA ILE A 189 0.94 10.65 -4.18
C ILE A 189 1.85 11.37 -3.17
N MET A 190 3.06 11.75 -3.57
CA MET A 190 4.03 12.41 -2.69
C MET A 190 3.64 13.85 -2.33
N GLU A 191 2.86 14.52 -3.16
CA GLU A 191 2.31 15.84 -2.84
C GLU A 191 1.21 15.77 -1.74
N ASN A 192 0.68 14.57 -1.47
CA ASN A 192 -0.31 14.36 -0.42
C ASN A 192 0.35 14.17 0.96
N THR A 193 0.40 15.24 1.74
CA THR A 193 1.04 15.28 3.06
C THR A 193 0.41 14.32 4.09
N THR A 194 -0.86 13.95 3.93
CA THR A 194 -1.52 12.99 4.83
C THR A 194 -1.01 11.58 4.59
N MET A 195 -0.83 11.18 3.33
CA MET A 195 -0.35 9.84 2.97
C MET A 195 1.13 9.66 3.35
N THR A 196 1.95 10.68 3.10
CA THR A 196 3.38 10.67 3.43
C THR A 196 3.60 10.81 4.94
N GLY A 197 2.98 11.80 5.57
CA GLY A 197 3.21 12.12 6.99
C GLY A 197 2.73 11.04 7.96
N ARG A 198 1.75 10.19 7.57
CA ARG A 198 1.28 9.07 8.39
C ARG A 198 1.93 7.73 8.04
N GLY A 199 2.94 7.73 7.14
CA GLY A 199 3.74 6.57 6.80
C GLY A 199 3.02 5.49 5.99
N LEU A 200 1.91 5.80 5.30
CA LEU A 200 1.23 4.85 4.42
C LEU A 200 2.14 4.47 3.25
N ILE A 201 2.75 5.46 2.61
CA ILE A 201 3.65 5.28 1.46
C ILE A 201 4.86 4.41 1.81
N ALA A 202 5.36 4.53 3.04
CA ALA A 202 6.47 3.74 3.55
C ALA A 202 6.14 2.25 3.81
N ARG A 203 4.89 1.83 3.65
CA ARG A 203 4.44 0.43 3.79
C ARG A 203 4.41 -0.33 2.47
N PHE A 204 4.51 0.38 1.35
CA PHE A 204 4.48 -0.25 0.04
C PHE A 204 5.88 -0.73 -0.38
N LEU A 205 5.94 -1.94 -0.91
CA LEU A 205 7.07 -2.47 -1.63
C LEU A 205 6.95 -2.08 -3.11
N TYR A 206 7.91 -1.34 -3.60
CA TYR A 206 7.90 -0.80 -4.96
C TYR A 206 8.68 -1.72 -5.91
N ALA A 207 8.10 -1.99 -7.07
CA ALA A 207 8.74 -2.67 -8.18
C ALA A 207 8.70 -1.76 -9.42
N SER A 208 9.83 -1.41 -9.98
CA SER A 208 9.95 -0.60 -11.19
C SER A 208 10.88 -1.31 -12.18
N PRO A 209 10.41 -2.39 -12.85
CA PRO A 209 11.24 -3.12 -13.78
C PRO A 209 11.59 -2.27 -15.01
N PRO A 210 12.72 -2.53 -15.67
CA PRO A 210 13.09 -1.84 -16.89
C PRO A 210 12.07 -2.11 -17.99
N SER A 211 11.81 -1.06 -18.81
CA SER A 211 10.89 -1.16 -19.94
C SER A 211 11.34 -2.23 -20.94
N LYS A 212 10.36 -2.99 -21.43
CA LYS A 212 10.54 -3.96 -22.52
C LYS A 212 10.10 -3.42 -23.88
N ILE A 213 9.72 -2.14 -23.97
CA ILE A 213 9.34 -1.50 -25.23
C ILE A 213 10.54 -1.57 -26.19
N GLY A 214 10.30 -1.98 -27.44
CA GLY A 214 11.33 -2.17 -28.45
C GLY A 214 11.92 -3.59 -28.53
N SER A 215 11.84 -4.40 -27.44
CA SER A 215 12.31 -5.79 -27.41
C SER A 215 11.20 -6.83 -27.24
N ARG A 216 9.93 -6.40 -27.26
CA ARG A 216 8.78 -7.29 -27.07
C ARG A 216 8.55 -8.20 -28.27
N ILE A 217 8.16 -9.44 -28.00
CA ILE A 217 7.88 -10.45 -29.02
C ILE A 217 6.35 -10.60 -29.15
N PHE A 218 5.80 -10.36 -30.34
CA PHE A 218 4.36 -10.45 -30.60
C PHE A 218 3.80 -11.87 -30.38
N ARG A 219 4.55 -12.89 -30.79
CA ARG A 219 4.19 -14.30 -30.61
C ARG A 219 5.09 -14.93 -29.56
N ALA A 220 5.06 -14.39 -28.33
CA ALA A 220 5.76 -15.03 -27.22
C ALA A 220 5.17 -16.42 -26.95
N PRO A 221 6.00 -17.43 -26.63
CA PRO A 221 5.50 -18.73 -26.26
C PRO A 221 4.62 -18.62 -25.01
N PRO A 222 3.53 -19.38 -24.93
CA PRO A 222 2.69 -19.40 -23.73
C PRO A 222 3.48 -19.99 -22.54
N VAL A 223 3.03 -19.64 -21.33
CA VAL A 223 3.54 -20.31 -20.12
C VAL A 223 3.21 -21.81 -20.23
N PRO A 224 4.18 -22.71 -20.00
CA PRO A 224 3.92 -24.14 -20.03
C PRO A 224 2.75 -24.55 -19.11
N ALA A 225 1.89 -25.43 -19.59
CA ALA A 225 0.70 -25.86 -18.86
C ALA A 225 1.04 -26.42 -17.46
N GLU A 226 2.15 -27.14 -17.35
CA GLU A 226 2.64 -27.69 -16.08
C GLU A 226 2.92 -26.63 -15.02
N ILE A 227 3.53 -25.50 -15.44
CA ILE A 227 3.83 -24.36 -14.56
C ILE A 227 2.53 -23.66 -14.15
N SER A 228 1.63 -23.44 -15.10
CA SER A 228 0.34 -22.81 -14.82
C SER A 228 -0.50 -23.65 -13.84
N GLU A 229 -0.49 -24.97 -14.01
CA GLU A 229 -1.22 -25.87 -13.13
C GLU A 229 -0.54 -26.01 -11.75
N ALA A 230 0.78 -25.98 -11.68
CA ALA A 230 1.49 -25.96 -10.40
C ALA A 230 1.18 -24.66 -9.62
N TYR A 231 1.15 -23.52 -10.30
CA TYR A 231 0.74 -22.25 -9.69
C TYR A 231 -0.72 -22.27 -9.23
N ARG A 232 -1.63 -22.82 -10.05
CA ARG A 232 -3.04 -22.98 -9.69
C ARG A 232 -3.20 -23.82 -8.42
N ARG A 233 -2.55 -25.00 -8.37
CA ARG A 233 -2.60 -25.87 -7.19
C ARG A 233 -2.08 -25.18 -5.93
N LEU A 234 -0.96 -24.43 -6.04
CA LEU A 234 -0.40 -23.68 -4.92
C LEU A 234 -1.40 -22.64 -4.40
N VAL A 235 -1.97 -21.82 -5.30
CA VAL A 235 -2.94 -20.79 -4.93
C VAL A 235 -4.17 -21.41 -4.27
N PHE A 236 -4.73 -22.47 -4.86
CA PHE A 236 -5.91 -23.15 -4.31
C PHE A 236 -5.63 -23.73 -2.91
N ARG A 237 -4.45 -24.32 -2.71
CA ARG A 237 -4.03 -24.82 -1.39
C ARG A 237 -3.95 -23.71 -0.35
N LEU A 238 -3.32 -22.57 -0.69
CA LEU A 238 -3.19 -21.44 0.22
C LEU A 238 -4.52 -20.77 0.52
N MET A 239 -5.38 -20.61 -0.48
CA MET A 239 -6.71 -20.02 -0.32
C MET A 239 -7.68 -20.93 0.47
N ALA A 240 -7.43 -22.23 0.51
CA ALA A 240 -8.23 -23.18 1.28
C ALA A 240 -7.90 -23.21 2.78
N VAL A 241 -6.86 -22.50 3.22
CA VAL A 241 -6.55 -22.37 4.65
C VAL A 241 -7.69 -21.62 5.33
N PRO A 242 -8.34 -22.22 6.36
CA PRO A 242 -9.45 -21.56 7.03
C PRO A 242 -9.01 -20.26 7.70
N VAL A 243 -9.83 -19.23 7.56
CA VAL A 243 -9.74 -18.03 8.36
C VAL A 243 -10.43 -18.32 9.69
N GLY A 244 -9.65 -18.50 10.76
CA GLY A 244 -10.14 -18.81 12.11
C GLY A 244 -9.94 -17.66 13.09
N GLU A 245 -10.58 -17.78 14.27
CA GLU A 245 -10.39 -16.85 15.38
C GLU A 245 -8.97 -16.96 15.98
N ASP A 246 -8.40 -18.17 15.93
CA ASP A 246 -7.04 -18.44 16.44
C ASP A 246 -5.98 -18.14 15.37
N THR A 247 -5.22 -17.10 15.61
CA THR A 247 -4.07 -16.73 14.75
C THR A 247 -2.93 -17.72 14.97
N GLN A 248 -2.51 -18.42 13.93
CA GLN A 248 -1.33 -19.27 13.99
C GLN A 248 -0.06 -18.42 13.88
N THR A 249 0.92 -18.71 14.73
CA THR A 249 2.20 -17.99 14.78
C THR A 249 3.29 -18.85 14.16
N LEU A 250 3.97 -18.30 13.14
CA LEU A 250 5.20 -18.87 12.62
C LEU A 250 6.38 -18.39 13.47
N CYS A 251 7.27 -19.29 13.85
CA CYS A 251 8.48 -18.98 14.61
C CYS A 251 9.72 -19.08 13.72
N LEU A 252 10.76 -18.35 14.06
CA LEU A 252 12.06 -18.48 13.41
C LEU A 252 12.90 -19.55 14.11
N SER A 253 13.57 -20.42 13.35
CA SER A 253 14.61 -21.29 13.94
C SER A 253 15.78 -20.46 14.46
N GLU A 254 16.59 -21.00 15.36
CA GLU A 254 17.77 -20.30 15.90
C GLU A 254 18.69 -19.79 14.79
N LYS A 255 18.98 -20.63 13.79
CA LYS A 255 19.77 -20.24 12.62
C LYS A 255 19.08 -19.20 11.72
N ALA A 256 17.75 -19.17 11.71
CA ALA A 256 17.01 -18.14 11.01
C ALA A 256 17.10 -16.79 11.73
N LEU A 257 17.04 -16.80 13.05
CA LEU A 257 17.27 -15.60 13.88
C LEU A 257 18.68 -15.03 13.66
N GLU A 258 19.73 -15.88 13.70
CA GLU A 258 21.10 -15.44 13.37
C GLU A 258 21.18 -14.77 12.00
N ALA A 259 20.56 -15.37 10.97
CA ALA A 259 20.56 -14.79 9.63
C ALA A 259 19.80 -13.44 9.53
N VAL A 260 18.76 -13.25 10.34
CA VAL A 260 18.05 -11.97 10.46
C VAL A 260 18.92 -10.94 11.18
N ASP A 261 19.57 -11.29 12.27
CA ASP A 261 20.43 -10.39 13.07
C ASP A 261 21.60 -9.88 12.23
N ASP A 262 22.26 -10.78 11.46
CA ASP A 262 23.34 -10.42 10.55
C ASP A 262 22.85 -9.40 9.51
N TYR A 263 21.71 -9.68 8.88
CA TYR A 263 21.16 -8.80 7.86
C TYR A 263 20.61 -7.49 8.44
N PHE A 264 20.02 -7.52 9.61
CA PHE A 264 19.58 -6.31 10.33
C PHE A 264 20.79 -5.38 10.61
N SER A 265 21.90 -5.95 11.05
CA SER A 265 23.13 -5.18 11.31
C SER A 265 23.73 -4.58 10.03
N GLU A 266 23.61 -5.26 8.87
CA GLU A 266 23.98 -4.74 7.56
C GLU A 266 23.05 -3.58 7.16
N HIS A 267 21.74 -3.77 7.35
CA HIS A 267 20.73 -2.77 7.01
C HIS A 267 20.81 -1.50 7.86
N GLU A 268 21.14 -1.61 9.16
CA GLU A 268 21.35 -0.44 10.03
C GLU A 268 22.54 0.42 9.54
N ARG A 269 23.61 -0.22 9.05
CA ARG A 269 24.74 0.50 8.42
C ARG A 269 24.32 1.21 7.14
N TYR A 270 23.48 0.57 6.31
CA TYR A 270 22.89 1.19 5.13
C TYR A 270 22.04 2.42 5.50
N LEU A 271 21.17 2.30 6.51
CA LEU A 271 20.34 3.41 7.01
C LEU A 271 21.17 4.59 7.51
N ALA A 272 22.28 4.34 8.18
CA ALA A 272 23.18 5.38 8.67
C ALA A 272 23.93 6.12 7.53
N GLY A 273 23.99 5.53 6.33
CA GLY A 273 24.70 6.06 5.17
C GLY A 273 23.79 6.37 3.98
N GLU A 274 23.83 5.53 2.96
CA GLU A 274 23.14 5.71 1.68
C GLU A 274 21.61 5.71 1.80
N GLY A 275 21.07 5.03 2.82
CA GLY A 275 19.63 4.87 3.04
C GLY A 275 18.92 6.07 3.64
N GLN A 276 19.63 7.15 4.02
CA GLN A 276 19.02 8.32 4.70
C GLN A 276 17.90 8.98 3.89
N ALA A 277 18.03 9.04 2.56
CA ALA A 277 17.01 9.65 1.69
C ALA A 277 15.67 8.88 1.68
N THR A 278 15.66 7.63 2.10
CA THR A 278 14.50 6.73 2.15
C THR A 278 14.26 6.18 3.55
N ALA A 279 14.77 6.84 4.59
CA ALA A 279 14.81 6.32 5.95
C ALA A 279 13.42 5.97 6.52
N ASP A 280 12.37 6.70 6.17
CA ASP A 280 10.99 6.43 6.57
C ASP A 280 10.47 5.07 6.04
N TRP A 281 10.83 4.72 4.81
CA TRP A 281 10.55 3.44 4.19
C TRP A 281 11.52 2.35 4.66
N ALA A 282 12.80 2.64 4.60
CA ALA A 282 13.85 1.68 4.89
C ALA A 282 13.83 1.20 6.36
N SER A 283 13.34 2.02 7.30
CA SER A 283 13.11 1.61 8.69
C SER A 283 12.05 0.51 8.87
N LYS A 284 11.16 0.31 7.88
CA LYS A 284 10.10 -0.73 7.89
C LYS A 284 10.47 -1.95 7.05
N TYR A 285 11.59 -1.88 6.34
CA TYR A 285 11.97 -2.85 5.34
C TYR A 285 12.26 -4.24 5.92
N ILE A 286 12.90 -4.34 7.08
CA ILE A 286 13.18 -5.64 7.73
C ILE A 286 11.88 -6.38 8.06
N GLY A 287 10.86 -5.68 8.57
CA GLY A 287 9.54 -6.26 8.77
C GLY A 287 8.94 -6.81 7.48
N ALA A 288 9.11 -6.11 6.35
CA ALA A 288 8.67 -6.61 5.04
C ALA A 288 9.43 -7.87 4.60
N VAL A 289 10.74 -7.96 4.84
CA VAL A 289 11.55 -9.17 4.58
C VAL A 289 11.04 -10.36 5.40
N LEU A 290 10.73 -10.14 6.67
CA LEU A 290 10.15 -11.16 7.54
C LEU A 290 8.78 -11.63 7.04
N ARG A 291 7.92 -10.73 6.58
CA ARG A 291 6.62 -11.06 5.97
C ARG A 291 6.79 -11.89 4.70
N ILE A 292 7.75 -11.53 3.84
CA ILE A 292 8.10 -12.32 2.65
C ILE A 292 8.57 -13.72 3.05
N ALA A 293 9.38 -13.86 4.10
CA ALA A 293 9.83 -15.16 4.61
C ALA A 293 8.66 -16.03 5.07
N GLY A 294 7.70 -15.45 5.82
CA GLY A 294 6.50 -16.15 6.23
C GLY A 294 5.63 -16.60 5.06
N LEU A 295 5.49 -15.78 4.02
CA LEU A 295 4.75 -16.14 2.80
C LEU A 295 5.46 -17.24 2.00
N LEU A 296 6.79 -17.21 1.88
CA LEU A 296 7.58 -18.27 1.23
C LEU A 296 7.46 -19.57 2.01
N HIS A 297 7.54 -19.51 3.35
CA HIS A 297 7.35 -20.67 4.20
C HIS A 297 5.95 -21.27 4.00
N GLY A 298 4.89 -20.45 4.06
CA GLY A 298 3.52 -20.89 3.79
C GLY A 298 3.31 -21.52 2.41
N ALA A 299 4.07 -21.05 1.40
CA ALA A 299 4.04 -21.64 0.07
C ALA A 299 4.70 -23.04 -0.01
N ASP A 300 5.72 -23.28 0.83
CA ASP A 300 6.51 -24.52 0.82
C ASP A 300 6.10 -25.47 1.96
N MET A 301 5.39 -25.00 3.01
CA MET A 301 5.15 -25.73 4.25
C MET A 301 4.29 -26.97 4.07
N GLU A 302 4.64 -28.01 4.83
CA GLU A 302 3.80 -29.16 5.12
C GLU A 302 2.87 -28.85 6.30
N PRO A 303 1.71 -29.53 6.42
CA PRO A 303 0.82 -29.34 7.56
C PRO A 303 1.52 -29.57 8.91
N GLY A 304 1.43 -28.55 9.80
CA GLY A 304 2.06 -28.60 11.13
C GLY A 304 3.49 -28.10 11.19
N ASP A 305 4.08 -27.66 10.10
CA ASP A 305 5.39 -27.00 10.07
C ASP A 305 5.22 -25.49 10.27
N TYR A 306 5.58 -24.99 11.45
CA TYR A 306 5.47 -23.58 11.81
C TYR A 306 6.84 -22.92 12.03
N GLU A 307 7.95 -23.64 11.76
CA GLU A 307 9.29 -23.14 11.98
C GLU A 307 9.99 -22.71 10.67
N ILE A 308 10.25 -21.43 10.53
CA ILE A 308 10.90 -20.85 9.37
C ILE A 308 12.41 -21.12 9.42
N SER A 309 12.93 -21.73 8.37
CA SER A 309 14.35 -22.06 8.26
C SER A 309 15.22 -20.89 7.82
N ALA A 310 16.52 -20.96 8.12
CA ALA A 310 17.52 -19.99 7.63
C ALA A 310 17.58 -19.92 6.08
N SER A 311 17.30 -21.00 5.37
CA SER A 311 17.25 -20.99 3.91
C SER A 311 16.12 -20.15 3.39
N THR A 312 14.95 -20.20 4.03
CA THR A 312 13.78 -19.37 3.69
C THR A 312 14.06 -17.89 3.96
N ILE A 313 14.71 -17.56 5.09
CA ILE A 313 15.14 -16.18 5.40
C ILE A 313 16.09 -15.65 4.32
N ARG A 314 17.10 -16.42 3.91
CA ARG A 314 18.03 -15.98 2.85
C ARG A 314 17.32 -15.73 1.52
N ARG A 315 16.37 -16.57 1.14
CA ARG A 315 15.53 -16.35 -0.06
C ARG A 315 14.71 -15.06 0.07
N ALA A 316 14.13 -14.82 1.24
CA ALA A 316 13.37 -13.60 1.51
C ALA A 316 14.25 -12.34 1.46
N ILE A 317 15.49 -12.40 1.97
CA ILE A 317 16.48 -11.33 1.88
C ILE A 317 16.80 -11.00 0.42
N GLU A 318 17.02 -12.00 -0.43
CA GLU A 318 17.29 -11.76 -1.87
C GLU A 318 16.11 -11.11 -2.58
N ILE A 319 14.88 -11.51 -2.29
CA ILE A 319 13.68 -10.82 -2.78
C ILE A 319 13.60 -9.41 -2.18
N GLY A 320 13.92 -9.26 -0.90
CA GLY A 320 13.97 -7.97 -0.23
C GLY A 320 14.94 -7.00 -0.90
N LYS A 321 16.16 -7.42 -1.23
CA LYS A 321 17.15 -6.60 -1.94
C LYS A 321 16.63 -6.06 -3.27
N TYR A 322 15.83 -6.85 -4.00
CA TYR A 322 15.13 -6.37 -5.20
C TYR A 322 14.23 -5.18 -4.86
N PHE A 323 13.38 -5.30 -3.83
CA PHE A 323 12.50 -4.21 -3.43
C PHE A 323 13.27 -3.00 -2.86
N LEU A 324 14.38 -3.22 -2.16
CA LEU A 324 15.24 -2.14 -1.64
C LEU A 324 15.77 -1.28 -2.80
N ALA A 325 16.35 -1.90 -3.83
CA ALA A 325 16.87 -1.22 -5.01
C ALA A 325 15.75 -0.47 -5.76
N HIS A 326 14.60 -1.12 -5.97
CA HIS A 326 13.47 -0.51 -6.68
C HIS A 326 12.76 0.58 -5.87
N SER A 327 12.70 0.47 -4.55
CA SER A 327 12.15 1.50 -3.69
C SER A 327 13.02 2.75 -3.69
N SER A 328 14.34 2.61 -3.61
CA SER A 328 15.27 3.74 -3.74
C SER A 328 15.08 4.48 -5.06
N TYR A 329 14.90 3.74 -6.16
CA TYR A 329 14.57 4.32 -7.46
C TYR A 329 13.19 5.00 -7.47
N ALA A 330 12.15 4.36 -6.92
CA ALA A 330 10.82 4.93 -6.80
C ALA A 330 10.84 6.25 -6.00
N TYR A 331 11.52 6.26 -4.85
CA TYR A 331 11.69 7.45 -4.03
C TYR A 331 12.46 8.55 -4.75
N SER A 332 13.45 8.22 -5.57
CA SER A 332 14.14 9.21 -6.41
C SER A 332 13.19 9.83 -7.46
N MET A 333 12.27 9.06 -8.00
CA MET A 333 11.21 9.57 -8.89
C MET A 333 10.14 10.37 -8.14
N MET A 334 9.71 9.91 -6.95
CA MET A 334 8.73 10.56 -6.10
C MET A 334 9.26 11.87 -5.54
N GLY A 335 10.49 11.82 -5.09
CA GLY A 335 11.20 12.87 -4.45
C GLY A 335 12.33 13.38 -5.29
N GLY A 336 12.21 13.50 -6.55
CA GLY A 336 13.20 14.39 -7.15
C GLY A 336 13.37 15.50 -6.13
N ASP A 337 14.48 15.45 -5.36
CA ASP A 337 14.81 16.25 -4.17
C ASP A 337 14.07 17.58 -4.30
N LEU A 338 13.35 18.04 -3.27
CA LEU A 338 12.65 19.33 -3.33
C LEU A 338 13.62 20.39 -3.89
N ASN A 339 14.90 20.22 -3.64
CA ASN A 339 16.00 20.98 -4.22
C ASN A 339 16.14 20.73 -5.73
N ILE A 340 15.98 19.50 -6.23
CA ILE A 340 15.97 19.22 -7.68
C ILE A 340 14.70 19.76 -8.34
N LYS A 341 13.52 19.64 -7.70
CA LYS A 341 12.28 20.27 -8.20
C LYS A 341 12.41 21.80 -8.24
N LYS A 342 12.97 22.40 -7.19
CA LYS A 342 13.31 23.81 -7.12
C LYS A 342 14.34 24.20 -8.21
N ALA A 343 15.38 23.39 -8.39
CA ALA A 343 16.42 23.61 -9.40
C ALA A 343 15.84 23.56 -10.82
N LYS A 344 15.05 22.53 -11.15
CA LYS A 344 14.34 22.45 -12.45
C LYS A 344 13.40 23.63 -12.68
N PHE A 345 12.68 24.05 -11.64
CA PHE A 345 11.80 25.21 -11.71
C PHE A 345 12.59 26.51 -11.99
N VAL A 346 13.71 26.71 -11.30
CA VAL A 346 14.61 27.86 -11.52
C VAL A 346 15.17 27.84 -12.93
N MET A 347 15.65 26.70 -13.42
CA MET A 347 16.15 26.55 -14.80
C MET A 347 15.07 26.85 -15.84
N ALA A 348 13.83 26.36 -15.65
CA ALA A 348 12.71 26.69 -16.53
C ALA A 348 12.38 28.18 -16.54
N LYS A 349 12.57 28.90 -15.42
CA LYS A 349 12.39 30.35 -15.35
C LYS A 349 13.55 31.10 -16.04
N LEU A 350 14.80 30.68 -15.84
CA LEU A 350 15.95 31.22 -16.53
C LEU A 350 15.83 31.08 -18.05
N SER A 351 15.41 29.88 -18.52
CA SER A 351 15.16 29.64 -19.94
C SER A 351 14.09 30.59 -20.53
N ARG A 352 13.00 30.83 -19.77
CA ARG A 352 11.95 31.78 -20.19
C ARG A 352 12.41 33.24 -20.21
N LEU A 353 13.33 33.62 -19.32
CA LEU A 353 13.91 34.94 -19.33
C LEU A 353 14.83 35.16 -20.54
N GLY A 354 15.40 34.10 -21.13
CA GLY A 354 16.23 34.15 -22.36
C GLY A 354 17.49 34.96 -22.25
N LYS A 355 17.99 35.22 -21.03
CA LYS A 355 19.17 36.07 -20.75
C LYS A 355 20.35 35.20 -20.33
N SER A 356 21.55 35.49 -20.85
CA SER A 356 22.80 34.86 -20.41
C SER A 356 23.26 35.33 -19.02
N GLU A 357 22.80 36.53 -18.60
CA GLU A 357 23.08 37.13 -17.29
C GLU A 357 21.80 37.70 -16.69
N VAL A 358 21.50 37.35 -15.42
CA VAL A 358 20.30 37.77 -14.69
C VAL A 358 20.71 38.22 -13.28
N LYS A 359 20.12 39.31 -12.75
CA LYS A 359 20.27 39.68 -11.34
C LYS A 359 19.51 38.70 -10.45
N ARG A 360 20.06 38.35 -9.28
CA ARG A 360 19.39 37.45 -8.32
C ARG A 360 18.04 37.99 -7.89
N SER A 361 17.89 39.28 -7.70
CA SER A 361 16.59 39.90 -7.39
C SER A 361 15.55 39.71 -8.51
N GLU A 362 15.98 39.87 -9.78
CA GLU A 362 15.12 39.64 -10.94
C GLU A 362 14.68 38.17 -11.04
N LEU A 363 15.63 37.26 -10.86
CA LEU A 363 15.32 35.82 -10.84
C LEU A 363 14.36 35.45 -9.70
N PHE A 364 14.57 36.03 -8.50
CA PHE A 364 13.65 35.82 -7.39
C PHE A 364 12.24 36.29 -7.73
N GLN A 365 12.06 37.44 -8.34
CA GLN A 365 10.75 37.91 -8.77
C GLN A 365 10.08 36.94 -9.77
N ALA A 366 10.86 36.39 -10.70
CA ALA A 366 10.37 35.41 -11.67
C ALA A 366 10.00 34.05 -11.03
N CYS A 367 10.66 33.70 -9.91
CA CYS A 367 10.48 32.43 -9.20
C CYS A 367 9.50 32.52 -8.01
N ARG A 368 9.12 33.75 -7.59
CA ARG A 368 8.26 33.97 -6.42
C ARG A 368 6.92 33.25 -6.58
N GLY A 369 6.51 32.52 -5.54
CA GLY A 369 5.25 31.80 -5.51
C GLY A 369 5.41 30.36 -5.00
N LYS A 370 5.21 29.34 -5.85
CA LYS A 370 5.09 27.92 -5.47
C LYS A 370 6.20 27.42 -4.52
N PHE A 371 7.46 27.80 -4.75
CA PHE A 371 8.60 27.26 -4.01
C PHE A 371 9.38 28.29 -3.20
N PHE A 372 9.24 29.59 -3.51
CA PHE A 372 10.06 30.64 -2.93
C PHE A 372 9.19 31.80 -2.48
N GLN A 373 9.12 32.03 -1.17
CA GLN A 373 8.43 33.18 -0.58
C GLN A 373 9.41 34.31 -0.20
N LYS A 374 10.64 33.92 0.16
CA LYS A 374 11.73 34.82 0.54
C LYS A 374 12.95 34.58 -0.33
N THR A 375 13.77 35.63 -0.53
CA THR A 375 14.96 35.56 -1.38
C THR A 375 15.97 34.52 -0.86
N GLU A 376 16.09 34.38 0.45
CA GLU A 376 17.01 33.45 1.11
C GLU A 376 16.70 31.97 0.77
N GLU A 377 15.46 31.63 0.50
CA GLU A 377 15.03 30.28 0.12
C GLU A 377 15.55 29.86 -1.26
N LEU A 378 15.96 30.82 -2.09
CA LEU A 378 16.54 30.58 -3.41
C LEU A 378 18.03 30.18 -3.34
N PHE A 379 18.76 30.57 -2.29
CA PHE A 379 20.22 30.40 -2.20
C PHE A 379 20.64 28.92 -2.30
N PRO A 380 20.11 27.98 -1.51
CA PRO A 380 20.51 26.57 -1.60
C PRO A 380 20.29 25.98 -3.00
N THR A 381 19.25 26.47 -3.71
CA THR A 381 18.95 26.02 -5.07
C THR A 381 19.94 26.58 -6.08
N LEU A 382 20.40 27.83 -5.91
CA LEU A 382 21.42 28.41 -6.76
C LEU A 382 22.77 27.76 -6.53
N ASP A 383 23.10 27.44 -5.28
CA ASP A 383 24.36 26.77 -4.92
C ASP A 383 24.40 25.36 -5.55
N LEU A 384 23.28 24.60 -5.48
CA LEU A 384 23.14 23.30 -6.13
C LEU A 384 23.31 23.40 -7.67
N LEU A 385 22.68 24.38 -8.30
CA LEU A 385 22.81 24.61 -9.75
C LEU A 385 24.23 25.04 -10.17
N GLU A 386 24.93 25.77 -9.33
CA GLU A 386 26.33 26.15 -9.54
C GLU A 386 27.24 24.94 -9.38
N GLU A 387 27.07 24.11 -8.34
CA GLU A 387 27.81 22.87 -8.11
C GLU A 387 27.71 21.94 -9.33
N HIS A 388 26.52 21.84 -9.93
CA HIS A 388 26.27 21.03 -11.11
C HIS A 388 26.62 21.75 -12.45
N GLY A 389 27.17 22.94 -12.40
CA GLY A 389 27.65 23.66 -13.59
C GLY A 389 26.57 24.27 -14.49
N TYR A 390 25.33 24.37 -14.05
CA TYR A 390 24.21 24.96 -14.81
C TYR A 390 24.28 26.51 -14.84
N LEU A 391 24.85 27.12 -13.80
CA LEU A 391 25.01 28.54 -13.67
C LEU A 391 26.26 28.88 -12.85
N ARG A 392 26.60 30.16 -12.80
CA ARG A 392 27.67 30.72 -11.93
C ARG A 392 27.17 31.96 -11.24
N GLN A 393 27.41 32.09 -9.93
CA GLN A 393 27.08 33.27 -9.14
C GLN A 393 28.27 34.21 -9.07
N LEU A 394 28.10 35.43 -9.55
CA LEU A 394 29.09 36.49 -9.43
C LEU A 394 28.71 37.44 -8.29
N VAL A 395 29.42 37.31 -7.18
CA VAL A 395 29.28 38.22 -6.04
C VAL A 395 30.17 39.45 -6.27
N PRO A 396 29.59 40.63 -6.44
CA PRO A 396 30.41 41.83 -6.68
C PRO A 396 31.19 42.24 -5.42
N GLU A 397 32.40 42.72 -5.59
CA GLU A 397 33.18 43.26 -4.49
C GLU A 397 32.51 44.52 -3.89
N ARG A 398 32.56 44.64 -2.57
CA ARG A 398 32.01 45.79 -1.85
C ARG A 398 32.88 47.01 -2.05
N SER A 399 32.43 47.99 -2.82
CA SER A 399 33.06 49.29 -2.93
C SER A 399 32.18 50.37 -2.29
N GLY A 400 32.44 50.72 -1.00
CA GLY A 400 31.79 51.86 -0.31
C GLY A 400 30.69 51.51 0.69
N SER A 401 30.11 52.55 1.35
CA SER A 401 29.11 52.45 2.45
C SER A 401 27.65 52.45 1.97
N GLY A 402 27.34 51.90 0.77
CA GLY A 402 25.99 51.85 0.19
C GLY A 402 25.30 50.49 0.31
N ARG A 403 24.08 50.40 -0.25
CA ARG A 403 23.36 49.10 -0.38
C ARG A 403 24.25 48.10 -1.14
N PRO A 404 24.40 46.85 -0.62
CA PRO A 404 25.21 45.86 -1.32
C PRO A 404 24.74 45.67 -2.77
N PRO A 405 25.67 45.58 -3.73
CA PRO A 405 25.30 45.32 -5.11
C PRO A 405 24.68 43.95 -5.26
N ASP A 406 23.73 43.82 -6.19
CA ASP A 406 22.99 42.54 -6.39
C ASP A 406 23.92 41.48 -7.04
N VAL A 407 23.78 40.22 -6.60
CA VAL A 407 24.52 39.10 -7.18
C VAL A 407 24.05 38.88 -8.61
N ARG A 408 24.97 38.68 -9.54
CA ARG A 408 24.70 38.34 -10.94
C ARG A 408 24.83 36.84 -11.15
N ILE A 409 23.92 36.28 -11.91
CA ILE A 409 23.84 34.88 -12.24
C ILE A 409 24.11 34.72 -13.73
N LEU A 410 25.23 34.09 -14.05
CA LEU A 410 25.56 33.69 -15.42
C LEU A 410 24.98 32.32 -15.70
N VAL A 411 24.20 32.19 -16.77
CA VAL A 411 23.61 30.91 -17.19
C VAL A 411 24.58 30.23 -18.14
N ASN A 412 24.81 28.92 -17.91
CA ASN A 412 25.66 28.16 -18.82
C ASN A 412 24.92 28.02 -20.18
N PRO A 413 25.52 28.45 -21.30
CA PRO A 413 24.88 28.37 -22.61
C PRO A 413 24.67 26.95 -23.13
N ALA A 414 25.32 25.95 -22.51
CA ALA A 414 25.15 24.51 -22.81
C ALA A 414 24.16 23.80 -21.89
N ALA A 415 23.48 24.54 -20.99
CA ALA A 415 22.58 23.99 -19.99
C ALA A 415 21.09 23.92 -20.45
#